data_34aa0a2df7686f274fc21721fd7af7fe
#
_entry.id   34aa0a2df7686f274fc21721fd7af7fe
#
_cell.length_a   1.000
_cell.length_b   1.000
_cell.length_c   1.000
_cell.angle_alpha   90.00
_cell.angle_beta   90.00
_cell.angle_gamma   90.00
#
_symmetry.space_group_name_H-M   'P 1'
#
loop_
_entity.id
_entity.type
_entity.pdbx_description
1 polymer ?
#
loop_
_entity_poly.entity_id
_entity_poly.type
_entity_poly.pdbx_seq_one_letter_code
_entity_poly.pdbx_strand_id
1 'polypeptide(L)'
;KAVAWSLGNYPEAPILNPLIRSLQVDIAAVRLWAASSLAEAGCTGPAKADPAAAQLLLSLRIDSEPAVRSNSAWALGRLYGELVEPRQQLVVESLLHTMLNDFESGVRDEARLALEQLEQPEVLERLQTLVEEGLLS
;
A
#
# COMPACT_ATOMS: atom_id res chain seq x y z
N LYS A 1 8.73 -17.55 8.59
CA LYS A 1 8.26 -16.50 9.51
C LYS A 1 9.41 -15.68 10.07
N ALA A 2 10.33 -16.32 10.77
CA ALA A 2 11.48 -15.65 11.34
C ALA A 2 12.38 -15.04 10.26
N VAL A 3 12.50 -15.72 9.11
CA VAL A 3 13.30 -15.24 7.99
C VAL A 3 12.75 -13.92 7.47
N ALA A 4 11.42 -13.82 7.24
CA ALA A 4 10.80 -12.61 6.76
C ALA A 4 10.98 -11.46 7.74
N TRP A 5 10.78 -11.72 9.03
CA TRP A 5 10.95 -10.70 10.06
C TRP A 5 12.39 -10.17 10.13
N SER A 6 13.35 -11.09 10.07
CA SER A 6 14.77 -10.74 10.10
C SER A 6 15.17 -9.88 8.91
N LEU A 7 14.68 -10.22 7.70
CA LEU A 7 15.01 -9.51 6.47
C LEU A 7 14.48 -8.09 6.47
N GLY A 8 13.34 -7.83 7.12
CA GLY A 8 12.73 -6.50 7.18
C GLY A 8 13.58 -5.46 7.90
N ASN A 9 14.56 -5.89 8.69
CA ASN A 9 15.45 -4.99 9.40
C ASN A 9 16.64 -4.50 8.56
N TYR A 10 16.78 -5.00 7.34
CA TYR A 10 17.91 -4.68 6.46
C TYR A 10 17.42 -4.30 5.06
N PRO A 11 16.79 -3.11 4.92
CA PRO A 11 16.14 -2.76 3.65
C PRO A 11 17.07 -2.58 2.46
N GLU A 12 18.36 -2.41 2.69
CA GLU A 12 19.33 -2.24 1.60
C GLU A 12 19.78 -3.57 1.00
N ALA A 13 19.61 -4.67 1.72
CA ALA A 13 20.01 -5.98 1.22
C ALA A 13 19.10 -6.44 0.08
N PRO A 14 19.48 -7.47 -0.70
CA PRO A 14 18.61 -8.01 -1.76
C PRO A 14 17.49 -8.85 -1.18
N ILE A 15 16.61 -8.23 -0.40
CA ILE A 15 15.57 -8.90 0.40
C ILE A 15 14.17 -8.76 -0.20
N LEU A 16 14.02 -7.99 -1.29
CA LEU A 16 12.70 -7.66 -1.83
C LEU A 16 11.91 -8.91 -2.22
N ASN A 17 12.55 -9.86 -2.93
CA ASN A 17 11.85 -11.08 -3.34
C ASN A 17 11.40 -11.95 -2.16
N PRO A 18 12.21 -12.17 -1.12
CA PRO A 18 11.72 -12.87 0.07
C PRO A 18 10.55 -12.17 0.76
N LEU A 19 10.56 -10.82 0.83
CA LEU A 19 9.45 -10.08 1.41
C LEU A 19 8.18 -10.21 0.58
N ILE A 20 8.29 -10.15 -0.74
CA ILE A 20 7.16 -10.37 -1.62
C ILE A 20 6.56 -11.76 -1.41
N ARG A 21 7.40 -12.78 -1.31
CA ARG A 21 6.92 -14.14 -1.02
C ARG A 21 6.23 -14.23 0.33
N SER A 22 6.70 -13.47 1.32
CA SER A 22 6.08 -13.45 2.65
C SER A 22 4.67 -12.88 2.62
N LEU A 23 4.35 -12.00 1.67
CA LEU A 23 2.98 -11.52 1.49
C LEU A 23 2.05 -12.59 0.94
N GLN A 24 2.60 -13.66 0.38
CA GLN A 24 1.83 -14.72 -0.26
C GLN A 24 1.58 -15.93 0.65
N VAL A 25 2.06 -15.90 1.90
CA VAL A 25 1.86 -17.01 2.84
C VAL A 25 0.50 -16.91 3.53
N ASP A 26 0.06 -18.05 4.11
CA ASP A 26 -1.27 -18.13 4.72
C ASP A 26 -1.40 -17.45 6.07
N ILE A 27 -0.29 -17.12 6.73
CA ILE A 27 -0.30 -16.56 8.07
C ILE A 27 -0.43 -15.04 8.00
N ALA A 28 -1.58 -14.51 8.41
CA ALA A 28 -1.90 -13.09 8.33
C ALA A 28 -0.88 -12.20 9.05
N ALA A 29 -0.38 -12.62 10.19
CA ALA A 29 0.61 -11.83 10.93
C ALA A 29 1.91 -11.63 10.15
N VAL A 30 2.33 -12.66 9.39
CA VAL A 30 3.52 -12.56 8.53
C VAL A 30 3.24 -11.64 7.35
N ARG A 31 2.06 -11.76 6.73
CA ARG A 31 1.67 -10.87 5.62
C ARG A 31 1.60 -9.41 6.08
N LEU A 32 1.04 -9.17 7.27
CA LEU A 32 0.95 -7.83 7.83
C LEU A 32 2.33 -7.21 8.01
N TRP A 33 3.24 -7.95 8.61
CA TRP A 33 4.61 -7.50 8.81
C TRP A 33 5.33 -7.27 7.47
N ALA A 34 5.13 -8.18 6.52
CA ALA A 34 5.76 -8.09 5.21
C ALA A 34 5.32 -6.82 4.45
N ALA A 35 4.04 -6.45 4.55
CA ALA A 35 3.55 -5.22 3.92
C ALA A 35 4.27 -3.99 4.46
N SER A 36 4.43 -3.88 5.78
CA SER A 36 5.16 -2.78 6.41
C SER A 36 6.63 -2.76 5.99
N SER A 37 7.25 -3.93 5.98
CA SER A 37 8.67 -4.05 5.64
C SER A 37 8.94 -3.73 4.17
N LEU A 38 7.99 -4.04 3.28
CA LEU A 38 8.11 -3.68 1.87
C LEU A 38 8.12 -2.18 1.67
N ALA A 39 7.37 -1.42 2.48
CA ALA A 39 7.41 0.02 2.41
C ALA A 39 8.81 0.56 2.68
N GLU A 40 9.48 0.02 3.68
CA GLU A 40 10.85 0.43 4.01
C GLU A 40 11.84 -0.01 2.92
N ALA A 41 11.77 -1.26 2.48
CA ALA A 41 12.67 -1.80 1.47
C ALA A 41 12.51 -1.08 0.13
N GLY A 42 11.27 -0.74 -0.24
CA GLY A 42 10.97 -0.06 -1.50
C GLY A 42 11.40 1.39 -1.54
N CYS A 43 11.60 2.04 -0.38
CA CYS A 43 12.00 3.44 -0.30
C CYS A 43 13.46 3.69 -0.68
N THR A 44 14.15 2.71 -1.25
CA THR A 44 15.54 2.83 -1.66
C THR A 44 15.71 3.12 -3.16
N GLY A 45 14.63 3.44 -3.86
CA GLY A 45 14.67 3.85 -5.25
C GLY A 45 13.61 3.21 -6.12
N PRO A 46 13.34 3.76 -7.32
CA PRO A 46 12.27 3.28 -8.21
C PRO A 46 12.41 1.82 -8.62
N ALA A 47 13.63 1.32 -8.78
CA ALA A 47 13.87 -0.05 -9.19
C ALA A 47 13.34 -1.07 -8.17
N LYS A 48 13.36 -0.72 -6.89
CA LYS A 48 12.83 -1.57 -5.82
C LYS A 48 11.39 -1.22 -5.49
N ALA A 49 11.03 0.05 -5.61
CA ALA A 49 9.68 0.52 -5.29
C ALA A 49 8.63 -0.08 -6.21
N ASP A 50 8.92 -0.19 -7.51
CA ASP A 50 7.93 -0.66 -8.46
C ASP A 50 7.47 -2.11 -8.20
N PRO A 51 8.37 -3.10 -8.05
CA PRO A 51 7.91 -4.45 -7.74
C PRO A 51 7.25 -4.56 -6.36
N ALA A 52 7.70 -3.77 -5.38
CA ALA A 52 7.04 -3.74 -4.07
C ALA A 52 5.62 -3.21 -4.20
N ALA A 53 5.42 -2.11 -4.94
CA ALA A 53 4.10 -1.53 -5.16
C ALA A 53 3.18 -2.50 -5.90
N ALA A 54 3.68 -3.21 -6.90
CA ALA A 54 2.88 -4.19 -7.64
C ALA A 54 2.31 -5.26 -6.70
N GLN A 55 3.12 -5.77 -5.78
CA GLN A 55 2.67 -6.78 -4.82
C GLN A 55 1.71 -6.20 -3.79
N LEU A 56 1.98 -4.98 -3.32
CA LEU A 56 1.10 -4.31 -2.35
C LEU A 56 -0.26 -3.96 -2.96
N LEU A 57 -0.29 -3.60 -4.24
CA LEU A 57 -1.55 -3.37 -4.95
C LEU A 57 -2.40 -4.63 -4.99
N LEU A 58 -1.77 -5.78 -5.19
CA LEU A 58 -2.47 -7.05 -5.16
C LEU A 58 -3.01 -7.35 -3.77
N SER A 59 -2.19 -7.20 -2.74
CA SER A 59 -2.60 -7.41 -1.35
C SER A 59 -3.75 -6.50 -0.94
N LEU A 60 -3.70 -5.24 -1.35
CA LEU A 60 -4.76 -4.27 -1.07
C LEU A 60 -6.12 -4.74 -1.59
N ARG A 61 -6.12 -5.39 -2.75
CA ARG A 61 -7.36 -5.81 -3.40
C ARG A 61 -7.89 -7.15 -2.94
N ILE A 62 -7.01 -8.12 -2.69
CA ILE A 62 -7.44 -9.51 -2.51
C ILE A 62 -7.10 -10.13 -1.16
N ASP A 63 -6.30 -9.50 -0.32
CA ASP A 63 -5.98 -10.12 0.97
C ASP A 63 -7.25 -10.23 1.81
N SER A 64 -7.45 -11.40 2.39
CA SER A 64 -8.64 -11.68 3.19
C SER A 64 -8.65 -10.94 4.52
N GLU A 65 -7.49 -10.53 5.00
CA GLU A 65 -7.35 -9.91 6.32
C GLU A 65 -7.40 -8.38 6.20
N PRO A 66 -8.36 -7.71 6.85
CA PRO A 66 -8.46 -6.24 6.78
C PRO A 66 -7.19 -5.52 7.22
N ALA A 67 -6.52 -6.03 8.24
CA ALA A 67 -5.28 -5.42 8.73
C ALA A 67 -4.19 -5.42 7.67
N VAL A 68 -4.10 -6.47 6.86
CA VAL A 68 -3.13 -6.54 5.75
C VAL A 68 -3.50 -5.54 4.66
N ARG A 69 -4.79 -5.42 4.33
CA ARG A 69 -5.25 -4.43 3.35
C ARG A 69 -4.94 -3.01 3.81
N SER A 70 -5.23 -2.68 5.08
CA SER A 70 -4.92 -1.37 5.65
C SER A 70 -3.43 -1.06 5.58
N ASN A 71 -2.60 -2.02 5.96
CA ASN A 71 -1.16 -1.83 5.95
C ASN A 71 -0.61 -1.68 4.54
N SER A 72 -1.21 -2.38 3.58
CA SER A 72 -0.85 -2.25 2.17
C SER A 72 -1.19 -0.86 1.65
N ALA A 73 -2.33 -0.29 2.05
CA ALA A 73 -2.70 1.08 1.69
C ALA A 73 -1.69 2.08 2.24
N TRP A 74 -1.32 1.94 3.50
CA TRP A 74 -0.32 2.78 4.13
C TRP A 74 1.04 2.69 3.41
N ALA A 75 1.47 1.45 3.13
CA ALA A 75 2.75 1.20 2.46
C ALA A 75 2.79 1.82 1.06
N LEU A 76 1.70 1.71 0.31
CA LEU A 76 1.61 2.31 -1.02
C LEU A 76 1.73 3.83 -0.96
N GLY A 77 1.13 4.45 0.05
CA GLY A 77 1.27 5.88 0.26
C GLY A 77 2.72 6.29 0.49
N ARG A 78 3.45 5.49 1.26
CA ARG A 78 4.87 5.74 1.52
C ARG A 78 5.74 5.57 0.28
N LEU A 79 5.40 4.61 -0.58
CA LEU A 79 6.19 4.33 -1.79
C LEU A 79 5.90 5.28 -2.93
N TYR A 80 4.79 6.02 -2.89
CA TYR A 80 4.32 6.81 -4.02
C TYR A 80 5.39 7.72 -4.61
N GLY A 81 6.14 8.42 -3.76
CA GLY A 81 7.18 9.35 -4.21
C GLY A 81 8.35 8.67 -4.92
N GLU A 82 8.53 7.38 -4.71
CA GLU A 82 9.58 6.60 -5.35
C GLU A 82 9.14 5.96 -6.65
N LEU A 83 7.84 6.05 -6.96
CA LEU A 83 7.28 5.43 -8.17
C LEU A 83 7.24 6.43 -9.31
N VAL A 84 7.19 5.89 -10.53
CA VAL A 84 7.00 6.68 -11.75
C VAL A 84 5.68 6.27 -12.41
N GLU A 85 5.23 7.10 -13.37
CA GLU A 85 4.05 6.75 -14.13
C GLU A 85 4.34 5.56 -15.06
N PRO A 86 3.38 4.66 -15.32
CA PRO A 86 1.97 4.76 -14.89
C PRO A 86 1.68 4.17 -13.49
N ARG A 87 2.70 3.73 -12.76
CA ARG A 87 2.49 3.09 -11.45
C ARG A 87 1.88 4.03 -10.44
N GLN A 88 2.29 5.30 -10.44
CA GLN A 88 1.71 6.30 -9.53
C GLN A 88 0.20 6.43 -9.73
N GLN A 89 -0.23 6.46 -10.98
CA GLN A 89 -1.66 6.54 -11.29
C GLN A 89 -2.41 5.30 -10.81
N LEU A 90 -1.82 4.13 -10.96
CA LEU A 90 -2.41 2.88 -10.48
C LEU A 90 -2.59 2.89 -8.96
N VAL A 91 -1.61 3.43 -8.23
CA VAL A 91 -1.70 3.55 -6.78
C VAL A 91 -2.88 4.45 -6.40
N VAL A 92 -2.99 5.63 -7.03
CA VAL A 92 -4.08 6.57 -6.76
C VAL A 92 -5.43 5.92 -7.04
N GLU A 93 -5.60 5.32 -8.20
CA GLU A 93 -6.87 4.70 -8.58
C GLU A 93 -7.24 3.53 -7.63
N SER A 94 -6.25 2.74 -7.23
CA SER A 94 -6.49 1.62 -6.32
C SER A 94 -6.86 2.09 -4.92
N LEU A 95 -6.22 3.14 -4.43
CA LEU A 95 -6.55 3.72 -3.14
C LEU A 95 -7.95 4.36 -3.15
N LEU A 96 -8.30 5.04 -4.25
CA LEU A 96 -9.65 5.60 -4.40
C LEU A 96 -10.70 4.49 -4.38
N HIS A 97 -10.47 3.41 -5.11
CA HIS A 97 -11.38 2.29 -5.14
C HIS A 97 -11.55 1.66 -3.75
N THR A 98 -10.45 1.46 -3.04
CA THR A 98 -10.47 0.89 -1.70
C THR A 98 -11.23 1.80 -0.72
N MET A 99 -10.97 3.09 -0.80
CA MET A 99 -11.63 4.08 0.05
C MET A 99 -13.14 4.07 -0.12
N LEU A 100 -13.62 3.85 -1.34
CA LEU A 100 -15.05 3.88 -1.64
C LEU A 100 -15.74 2.53 -1.46
N ASN A 101 -15.02 1.42 -1.57
CA ASN A 101 -15.64 0.11 -1.73
C ASN A 101 -15.23 -0.96 -0.74
N ASP A 102 -14.17 -0.78 0.04
CA ASP A 102 -13.76 -1.85 0.97
C ASP A 102 -14.85 -2.07 2.02
N PHE A 103 -15.05 -3.33 2.40
CA PHE A 103 -16.06 -3.69 3.38
C PHE A 103 -15.77 -3.16 4.78
N GLU A 104 -14.51 -2.97 5.12
CA GLU A 104 -14.10 -2.57 6.46
C GLU A 104 -13.85 -1.06 6.51
N SER A 105 -14.49 -0.38 7.46
CA SER A 105 -14.33 1.07 7.60
C SER A 105 -12.89 1.48 7.91
N GLY A 106 -12.17 0.67 8.69
CA GLY A 106 -10.76 0.95 8.99
C GLY A 106 -9.89 0.94 7.77
N VAL A 107 -10.16 0.05 6.81
CA VAL A 107 -9.43 -0.01 5.55
C VAL A 107 -9.77 1.19 4.69
N ARG A 108 -11.04 1.55 4.61
CA ARG A 108 -11.47 2.75 3.87
C ARG A 108 -10.81 4.01 4.41
N ASP A 109 -10.78 4.14 5.75
CA ASP A 109 -10.16 5.29 6.41
C ASP A 109 -8.65 5.37 6.14
N GLU A 110 -7.98 4.22 6.17
CA GLU A 110 -6.54 4.17 5.90
C GLU A 110 -6.23 4.55 4.45
N ALA A 111 -7.04 4.09 3.51
CA ALA A 111 -6.88 4.46 2.11
C ALA A 111 -7.06 5.96 1.90
N ARG A 112 -8.06 6.56 2.55
CA ARG A 112 -8.29 8.00 2.50
C ARG A 112 -7.11 8.77 3.07
N LEU A 113 -6.62 8.34 4.24
CA LEU A 113 -5.47 8.98 4.86
C LEU A 113 -4.24 8.91 3.96
N ALA A 114 -4.00 7.76 3.35
CA ALA A 114 -2.88 7.60 2.41
C ALA A 114 -3.00 8.58 1.24
N LEU A 115 -4.21 8.72 0.68
CA LEU A 115 -4.44 9.67 -0.42
C LEU A 115 -4.20 11.12 0.01
N GLU A 116 -4.66 11.48 1.20
CA GLU A 116 -4.45 12.83 1.73
C GLU A 116 -2.96 13.11 1.95
N GLN A 117 -2.22 12.13 2.41
CA GLN A 117 -0.79 12.28 2.68
C GLN A 117 0.07 12.38 1.42
N LEU A 118 -0.45 12.01 0.26
CA LEU A 118 0.26 12.21 -1.00
C LEU A 118 0.46 13.69 -1.33
N GLU A 119 -0.40 14.55 -0.79
CA GLU A 119 -0.37 16.00 -1.01
C GLU A 119 -0.37 16.40 -2.48
N GLN A 120 -1.07 15.61 -3.32
CA GLN A 120 -1.18 15.89 -4.74
C GLN A 120 -2.45 16.71 -4.97
N PRO A 121 -2.34 17.93 -5.56
CA PRO A 121 -3.50 18.80 -5.73
C PRO A 121 -4.67 18.15 -6.45
N GLU A 122 -4.39 17.35 -7.48
CA GLU A 122 -5.43 16.65 -8.25
C GLU A 122 -6.16 15.62 -7.40
N VAL A 123 -5.44 14.93 -6.50
CA VAL A 123 -6.04 13.95 -5.60
C VAL A 123 -6.91 14.64 -4.56
N LEU A 124 -6.39 15.72 -3.98
CA LEU A 124 -7.14 16.47 -2.96
C LEU A 124 -8.42 17.07 -3.55
N GLU A 125 -8.35 17.58 -4.77
CA GLU A 125 -9.52 18.10 -5.49
C GLU A 125 -10.55 17.00 -5.73
N ARG A 126 -10.08 15.81 -6.12
CA ARG A 126 -10.95 14.65 -6.33
C ARG A 126 -11.67 14.26 -5.04
N LEU A 127 -10.95 14.25 -3.91
CA LEU A 127 -11.54 13.96 -2.61
C LEU A 127 -12.61 14.99 -2.24
N GLN A 128 -12.33 16.26 -2.47
CA GLN A 128 -13.28 17.32 -2.22
C GLN A 128 -14.55 17.14 -3.03
N THR A 129 -14.41 16.82 -4.31
CA THR A 129 -15.55 16.56 -5.19
C THR A 129 -16.41 15.42 -4.67
N LEU A 130 -15.78 14.34 -4.20
CA LEU A 130 -16.49 13.19 -3.66
C LEU A 130 -17.27 13.55 -2.39
N VAL A 131 -16.72 14.42 -1.54
CA VAL A 131 -17.43 14.92 -0.37
C VAL A 131 -18.66 15.75 -0.80
N GLU A 132 -18.49 16.63 -1.78
CA GLU A 132 -19.58 17.48 -2.29
C GLU A 132 -20.69 16.66 -2.95
N GLU A 133 -20.32 15.54 -3.57
CA GLU A 133 -21.29 14.63 -4.19
C GLU A 133 -21.96 13.69 -3.19
N GLY A 134 -21.57 13.75 -1.92
CA GLY A 134 -22.14 12.89 -0.88
C GLY A 134 -21.62 11.47 -0.86
N LEU A 135 -20.57 11.18 -1.62
CA LEU A 135 -19.96 9.85 -1.66
C LEU A 135 -18.93 9.62 -0.55
N LEU A 136 -18.47 10.70 0.06
CA LEU A 136 -17.61 10.69 1.24
C LEU A 136 -18.16 11.66 2.28
N SER A 137 -17.87 11.40 3.55
CA SER A 137 -18.24 12.31 4.64
C SER A 137 -17.02 13.15 5.13
#